data_4c9ddc20fe601c0176a1ca40f56582bc
#
_entry.id   4c9ddc20fe601c0176a1ca40f56582bc
#
_cell.length_a   1.000
_cell.length_b   1.000
_cell.length_c   1.000
_cell.angle_alpha   90.00
_cell.angle_beta   90.00
_cell.angle_gamma   90.00
#
_symmetry.space_group_name_H-M   'P 1'
#
loop_
_entity.id
_entity.type
_entity.pdbx_description
1 polymer ?
#
loop_
_entity_poly.entity_id
_entity_poly.type
_entity_poly.pdbx_seq_one_letter_code
_entity_poly.pdbx_strand_id
1 'polypeptide(L)'
;RHRGDVPDDGARRAVRDRCDLLLVAGMRITQRARLIDADITTMTELAHHDGPVPDMAARAVAGLTRQAQLQIAPRVADRPPFEVVDPQPLMLLPDPDKGDLFFDFEGDPLWTADGREWGLEYLFGVLGTGGQERSDRGMRSSGRADDFQPLWAHDRTQERQALLDFLAMVRKRRKRHPHMHISHYAAYEKTAL
;
A
#
# COMPACT_ATOMS: atom_id res chain seq x y z
N ARG A 1 -32.56 -0.60 4.64
CA ARG A 1 -31.56 -1.71 4.63
C ARG A 1 -31.30 -2.04 3.16
N HIS A 2 -30.35 -1.35 2.51
CA HIS A 2 -29.77 -1.81 1.25
C HIS A 2 -28.71 -2.85 1.59
N ARG A 3 -29.01 -4.12 1.31
CA ARG A 3 -27.98 -5.14 1.12
C ARG A 3 -27.24 -4.72 -0.15
N GLY A 4 -26.02 -4.23 -0.01
CA GLY A 4 -25.13 -4.10 -1.14
C GLY A 4 -24.92 -5.47 -1.76
N ASP A 5 -25.26 -5.61 -3.04
CA ASP A 5 -24.98 -6.82 -3.80
C ASP A 5 -23.48 -7.08 -3.76
N VAL A 6 -23.09 -8.09 -2.99
CA VAL A 6 -21.75 -8.67 -3.09
C VAL A 6 -21.64 -9.22 -4.51
N PRO A 7 -20.64 -8.81 -5.31
CA PRO A 7 -20.49 -9.34 -6.66
C PRO A 7 -20.52 -10.86 -6.63
N ASP A 8 -21.38 -11.44 -7.45
CA ASP A 8 -21.58 -12.86 -7.57
C ASP A 8 -20.23 -13.61 -7.66
N ASP A 9 -20.02 -14.57 -6.77
CA ASP A 9 -18.81 -15.40 -6.76
C ASP A 9 -18.60 -16.13 -8.10
N GLY A 10 -19.67 -16.36 -8.85
CA GLY A 10 -19.66 -16.90 -10.22
C GLY A 10 -18.96 -15.95 -11.21
N ALA A 11 -19.25 -14.66 -11.16
CA ALA A 11 -18.61 -13.67 -12.04
C ALA A 11 -17.11 -13.53 -11.73
N ARG A 12 -16.73 -13.52 -10.45
CA ARG A 12 -15.33 -13.49 -10.02
C ARG A 12 -14.57 -14.74 -10.44
N ARG A 13 -15.21 -15.91 -10.35
CA ARG A 13 -14.64 -17.17 -10.79
C ARG A 13 -14.45 -17.19 -12.30
N ALA A 14 -15.46 -16.77 -13.09
CA ALA A 14 -15.38 -16.69 -14.54
C ALA A 14 -14.25 -15.76 -15.03
N VAL A 15 -14.03 -14.63 -14.36
CA VAL A 15 -12.92 -13.71 -14.66
C VAL A 15 -11.56 -14.38 -14.38
N ARG A 16 -11.43 -15.12 -13.29
CA ARG A 16 -10.21 -15.87 -12.96
C ARG A 16 -9.95 -17.02 -13.91
N ASP A 17 -11.00 -17.81 -14.22
CA ASP A 17 -10.89 -19.00 -15.09
C ASP A 17 -10.52 -18.61 -16.52
N ARG A 18 -10.92 -17.42 -16.97
CA ARG A 18 -10.58 -16.86 -18.29
C ARG A 18 -9.25 -16.12 -18.32
N CYS A 19 -8.57 -15.94 -17.19
CA CYS A 19 -7.38 -15.09 -17.12
C CYS A 19 -7.60 -13.70 -17.75
N ASP A 20 -8.74 -13.07 -17.45
CA ASP A 20 -9.13 -11.78 -18.05
C ASP A 20 -8.09 -10.70 -17.84
N LEU A 21 -7.94 -9.80 -18.80
CA LEU A 21 -7.03 -8.65 -18.75
C LEU A 21 -7.23 -7.75 -17.54
N LEU A 22 -8.44 -7.68 -16.97
CA LEU A 22 -8.70 -6.92 -15.74
C LEU A 22 -7.93 -7.41 -14.51
N LEU A 23 -7.39 -8.63 -14.57
CA LEU A 23 -6.54 -9.17 -13.50
C LEU A 23 -5.11 -8.63 -13.56
N VAL A 24 -4.72 -8.00 -14.67
CA VAL A 24 -3.39 -7.38 -14.79
C VAL A 24 -3.36 -6.12 -13.92
N ALA A 25 -2.45 -6.09 -12.96
CA ALA A 25 -2.33 -4.94 -12.07
C ALA A 25 -2.02 -3.66 -12.87
N GLY A 26 -2.73 -2.57 -12.54
CA GLY A 26 -2.59 -1.30 -13.23
C GLY A 26 -3.36 -1.19 -14.56
N MET A 27 -4.11 -2.22 -14.97
CA MET A 27 -4.95 -2.20 -16.17
C MET A 27 -6.09 -1.19 -16.01
N ARG A 28 -6.26 -0.32 -17.01
CA ARG A 28 -7.39 0.59 -17.11
C ARG A 28 -8.42 0.04 -18.09
N ILE A 29 -9.70 0.35 -17.86
CA ILE A 29 -10.82 -0.11 -18.74
C ILE A 29 -10.58 0.28 -20.20
N THR A 30 -10.09 1.50 -20.46
CA THR A 30 -9.79 1.98 -21.82
C THR A 30 -8.61 1.24 -22.46
N GLN A 31 -7.61 0.85 -21.70
CA GLN A 31 -6.49 0.05 -22.19
C GLN A 31 -6.95 -1.39 -22.50
N ARG A 32 -7.77 -1.97 -21.64
CA ARG A 32 -8.38 -3.27 -21.89
C ARG A 32 -9.17 -3.29 -23.20
N ALA A 33 -10.01 -2.27 -23.44
CA ALA A 33 -10.78 -2.19 -24.69
C ALA A 33 -9.86 -2.18 -25.92
N ARG A 34 -8.79 -1.38 -25.92
CA ARG A 34 -7.82 -1.32 -27.03
C ARG A 34 -7.06 -2.64 -27.25
N LEU A 35 -6.76 -3.35 -26.16
CA LEU A 35 -6.14 -4.67 -26.26
C LEU A 35 -7.10 -5.67 -26.88
N ILE A 36 -8.37 -5.68 -26.49
CA ILE A 36 -9.40 -6.54 -27.07
C ILE A 36 -9.60 -6.22 -28.55
N ASP A 37 -9.64 -4.95 -28.92
CA ASP A 37 -9.74 -4.50 -30.32
C ASP A 37 -8.52 -4.94 -31.17
N ALA A 38 -7.41 -5.24 -30.53
CA ALA A 38 -6.20 -5.80 -31.12
C ALA A 38 -6.10 -7.34 -30.93
N ASP A 39 -7.19 -8.04 -30.68
CA ASP A 39 -7.30 -9.49 -30.48
C ASP A 39 -6.47 -10.03 -29.27
N ILE A 40 -6.12 -9.19 -28.31
CA ILE A 40 -5.47 -9.57 -27.06
C ILE A 40 -6.54 -9.59 -25.96
N THR A 41 -7.02 -10.77 -25.58
CA THR A 41 -8.22 -10.92 -24.72
C THR A 41 -7.89 -11.46 -23.33
N THR A 42 -6.72 -12.06 -23.15
CA THR A 42 -6.31 -12.69 -21.91
C THR A 42 -4.96 -12.16 -21.40
N MET A 43 -4.74 -12.30 -20.09
CA MET A 43 -3.45 -11.96 -19.46
C MET A 43 -2.29 -12.79 -20.06
N THR A 44 -2.54 -14.05 -20.43
CA THR A 44 -1.54 -14.92 -21.03
C THR A 44 -1.14 -14.45 -22.43
N GLU A 45 -2.12 -14.06 -23.26
CA GLU A 45 -1.83 -13.48 -24.59
C GLU A 45 -1.04 -12.18 -24.44
N LEU A 46 -1.44 -11.30 -23.52
CA LEU A 46 -0.71 -10.06 -23.26
C LEU A 46 0.73 -10.33 -22.77
N ALA A 47 0.94 -11.32 -21.93
CA ALA A 47 2.29 -11.67 -21.45
C ALA A 47 3.24 -12.10 -22.57
N HIS A 48 2.73 -12.63 -23.67
CA HIS A 48 3.50 -13.07 -24.85
C HIS A 48 3.46 -12.07 -26.00
N HIS A 49 2.77 -10.93 -25.81
CA HIS A 49 2.67 -9.90 -26.84
C HIS A 49 3.95 -9.08 -26.92
N ASP A 50 4.48 -8.87 -28.13
CA ASP A 50 5.74 -8.17 -28.42
C ASP A 50 5.58 -7.00 -29.41
N GLY A 51 4.35 -6.75 -29.89
CA GLY A 51 4.05 -5.74 -30.91
C GLY A 51 3.45 -4.44 -30.37
N PRO A 52 3.27 -3.44 -31.25
CA PRO A 52 2.51 -2.26 -30.93
C PRO A 52 1.01 -2.58 -30.83
N VAL A 53 0.30 -1.83 -29.98
CA VAL A 53 -1.17 -1.85 -29.89
C VAL A 53 -1.68 -0.49 -30.38
N PRO A 54 -2.64 -0.43 -31.33
CA PRO A 54 -3.19 0.82 -31.79
C PRO A 54 -3.69 1.71 -30.63
N ASP A 55 -3.46 2.99 -30.75
CA ASP A 55 -3.85 4.03 -29.76
C ASP A 55 -3.29 3.84 -28.35
N MET A 56 -2.27 3.01 -28.19
CA MET A 56 -1.53 2.84 -26.92
C MET A 56 -0.08 3.28 -27.05
N ALA A 57 0.40 4.04 -26.07
CA ALA A 57 1.82 4.37 -26.01
C ALA A 57 2.67 3.09 -25.80
N ALA A 58 3.76 2.94 -26.53
CA ALA A 58 4.63 1.77 -26.46
C ALA A 58 5.07 1.43 -25.00
N ARG A 59 5.40 2.45 -24.20
CA ARG A 59 5.74 2.29 -22.78
C ARG A 59 4.61 1.69 -21.94
N ALA A 60 3.34 2.02 -22.29
CA ALA A 60 2.19 1.50 -21.56
C ALA A 60 1.96 0.02 -21.91
N VAL A 61 2.09 -0.33 -23.19
CA VAL A 61 2.01 -1.73 -23.65
C VAL A 61 3.10 -2.53 -22.97
N ALA A 62 4.37 -2.09 -23.06
CA ALA A 62 5.51 -2.78 -22.46
C ALA A 62 5.34 -2.98 -20.93
N GLY A 63 4.85 -1.96 -20.22
CA GLY A 63 4.59 -2.05 -18.79
C GLY A 63 3.51 -3.07 -18.43
N LEU A 64 2.40 -3.08 -19.17
CA LEU A 64 1.33 -4.06 -18.97
C LEU A 64 1.75 -5.48 -19.35
N THR A 65 2.48 -5.65 -20.46
CA THR A 65 3.07 -6.94 -20.88
C THR A 65 4.00 -7.47 -19.79
N ARG A 66 4.90 -6.63 -19.28
CA ARG A 66 5.81 -7.02 -18.20
C ARG A 66 5.07 -7.39 -16.93
N GLN A 67 4.05 -6.63 -16.56
CA GLN A 67 3.21 -6.94 -15.40
C GLN A 67 2.47 -8.27 -15.57
N ALA A 68 1.93 -8.54 -16.77
CA ALA A 68 1.29 -9.82 -17.09
C ALA A 68 2.29 -10.99 -16.98
N GLN A 69 3.50 -10.84 -17.51
CA GLN A 69 4.58 -11.84 -17.40
C GLN A 69 4.90 -12.17 -15.95
N LEU A 70 5.04 -11.16 -15.08
CA LEU A 70 5.29 -11.38 -13.65
C LEU A 70 4.12 -12.08 -12.96
N GLN A 71 2.87 -11.78 -13.36
CA GLN A 71 1.69 -12.37 -12.74
C GLN A 71 1.45 -13.83 -13.12
N ILE A 72 1.84 -14.25 -14.36
CA ILE A 72 1.74 -15.65 -14.78
C ILE A 72 2.96 -16.48 -14.39
N ALA A 73 4.06 -15.84 -14.02
CA ALA A 73 5.27 -16.55 -13.62
C ALA A 73 5.05 -17.34 -12.32
N PRO A 74 5.66 -18.53 -12.20
CA PRO A 74 5.52 -19.35 -11.00
C PRO A 74 6.07 -18.62 -9.78
N ARG A 75 5.39 -18.79 -8.65
CA ARG A 75 5.85 -18.26 -7.35
C ARG A 75 7.06 -19.04 -6.88
N VAL A 76 8.06 -18.33 -6.37
CA VAL A 76 9.24 -18.93 -5.76
C VAL A 76 9.12 -18.79 -4.24
N ALA A 77 9.10 -19.91 -3.52
CA ALA A 77 8.96 -19.93 -2.04
C ALA A 77 7.76 -19.10 -1.53
N ASP A 78 6.58 -19.27 -2.15
CA ASP A 78 5.33 -18.54 -1.86
C ASP A 78 5.39 -17.01 -2.04
N ARG A 79 6.48 -16.49 -2.60
CA ARG A 79 6.61 -15.07 -2.91
C ARG A 79 6.20 -14.79 -4.35
N PRO A 80 5.42 -13.73 -4.61
CA PRO A 80 5.17 -13.31 -5.98
C PRO A 80 6.47 -12.86 -6.63
N PRO A 81 6.67 -13.16 -7.93
CA PRO A 81 7.79 -12.62 -8.69
C PRO A 81 7.74 -11.08 -8.68
N PHE A 82 8.89 -10.46 -8.60
CA PHE A 82 9.04 -9.01 -8.73
C PHE A 82 10.30 -8.68 -9.52
N GLU A 83 10.34 -7.47 -10.04
CA GLU A 83 11.48 -6.92 -10.75
C GLU A 83 11.74 -5.49 -10.27
N VAL A 84 12.99 -5.17 -10.02
CA VAL A 84 13.43 -3.80 -9.76
C VAL A 84 13.77 -3.16 -11.09
N VAL A 85 12.87 -2.30 -11.58
CA VAL A 85 13.02 -1.64 -12.89
C VAL A 85 14.09 -0.56 -12.84
N ASP A 86 14.11 0.23 -11.76
CA ASP A 86 15.10 1.27 -11.52
C ASP A 86 15.50 1.27 -10.04
N PRO A 87 16.73 0.87 -9.70
CA PRO A 87 17.22 0.89 -8.33
C PRO A 87 17.66 2.28 -7.84
N GLN A 88 17.83 3.26 -8.72
CA GLN A 88 18.38 4.57 -8.35
C GLN A 88 17.57 5.29 -7.26
N PRO A 89 16.23 5.32 -7.29
CA PRO A 89 15.45 5.93 -6.22
C PRO A 89 15.70 5.30 -4.84
N LEU A 90 16.01 3.99 -4.80
CA LEU A 90 16.29 3.29 -3.56
C LEU A 90 17.62 3.73 -2.94
N MET A 91 18.58 4.19 -3.77
CA MET A 91 19.87 4.70 -3.32
C MET A 91 19.76 6.08 -2.64
N LEU A 92 18.61 6.75 -2.79
CA LEU A 92 18.33 8.03 -2.14
C LEU A 92 17.72 7.87 -0.73
N LEU A 93 17.36 6.66 -0.36
CA LEU A 93 16.88 6.39 0.99
C LEU A 93 18.05 6.58 1.97
N PRO A 94 17.79 7.20 3.13
CA PRO A 94 18.81 7.32 4.16
C PRO A 94 19.20 5.96 4.72
N ASP A 95 20.39 5.89 5.32
CA ASP A 95 20.82 4.68 6.02
C ASP A 95 19.84 4.34 7.16
N PRO A 96 19.46 3.07 7.33
CA PRO A 96 18.51 2.66 8.35
C PRO A 96 19.04 2.95 9.77
N ASP A 97 18.19 3.52 10.62
CA ASP A 97 18.46 3.67 12.06
C ASP A 97 17.52 2.78 12.87
N LYS A 98 17.98 2.27 14.01
CA LYS A 98 17.15 1.46 14.92
C LYS A 98 15.97 2.24 15.52
N GLY A 99 16.01 3.55 15.41
CA GLY A 99 14.95 4.45 15.81
C GLY A 99 13.92 4.72 14.74
N ASP A 100 14.09 4.25 13.51
CA ASP A 100 13.18 4.56 12.42
C ASP A 100 11.74 4.13 12.72
N LEU A 101 10.81 4.94 12.23
CA LEU A 101 9.37 4.72 12.34
C LEU A 101 8.75 4.72 10.94
N PHE A 102 7.78 3.85 10.72
CA PHE A 102 6.82 3.97 9.63
C PHE A 102 5.52 4.50 10.20
N PHE A 103 4.95 5.47 9.52
CA PHE A 103 3.78 6.20 9.97
C PHE A 103 2.75 6.29 8.86
N ASP A 104 1.49 6.09 9.22
CA ASP A 104 0.36 6.18 8.30
C ASP A 104 -0.89 6.68 9.02
N PHE A 105 -1.77 7.40 8.29
CA PHE A 105 -3.08 7.82 8.74
C PHE A 105 -4.18 6.99 8.10
N GLU A 106 -5.25 6.76 8.87
CA GLU A 106 -6.52 6.31 8.34
C GLU A 106 -7.59 7.34 8.71
N GLY A 107 -8.22 7.89 7.69
CA GLY A 107 -9.20 8.97 7.83
C GLY A 107 -10.58 8.62 7.28
N ASP A 108 -11.62 9.16 7.90
CA ASP A 108 -12.98 9.18 7.37
C ASP A 108 -13.35 10.60 6.93
N PRO A 109 -13.30 10.90 5.61
CA PRO A 109 -13.62 12.24 5.10
C PRO A 109 -15.09 12.61 5.25
N LEU A 110 -15.97 11.65 5.55
CA LEU A 110 -17.40 11.87 5.71
C LEU A 110 -17.83 11.99 7.17
N TRP A 111 -16.90 11.81 8.10
CA TRP A 111 -17.19 12.00 9.51
C TRP A 111 -17.50 13.47 9.83
N THR A 112 -18.49 13.71 10.68
CA THR A 112 -18.83 15.03 11.20
C THR A 112 -19.55 14.89 12.54
N ALA A 113 -19.28 15.80 13.47
CA ALA A 113 -19.99 15.88 14.73
C ALA A 113 -21.24 16.76 14.64
N ASP A 114 -21.25 17.79 13.78
CA ASP A 114 -22.27 18.83 13.72
C ASP A 114 -22.71 19.21 12.31
N GLY A 115 -22.22 18.52 11.28
CA GLY A 115 -22.50 18.80 9.88
C GLY A 115 -21.79 20.05 9.31
N ARG A 116 -20.87 20.66 10.06
CA ARG A 116 -20.14 21.87 9.64
C ARG A 116 -18.69 21.57 9.30
N GLU A 117 -18.02 20.79 10.14
CA GLU A 117 -16.64 20.36 9.94
C GLU A 117 -16.62 18.88 9.57
N TRP A 118 -15.95 18.54 8.48
CA TRP A 118 -15.89 17.21 7.91
C TRP A 118 -14.48 16.62 7.98
N GLY A 119 -14.43 15.29 8.02
CA GLY A 119 -13.22 14.51 8.09
C GLY A 119 -12.78 14.24 9.54
N LEU A 120 -12.14 13.12 9.78
CA LEU A 120 -11.51 12.74 11.04
C LEU A 120 -10.37 11.76 10.72
N GLU A 121 -9.17 12.04 11.19
CA GLU A 121 -8.10 11.06 11.22
C GLU A 121 -8.31 10.15 12.43
N TYR A 122 -8.95 8.99 12.18
CA TYR A 122 -9.38 8.10 13.26
C TYR A 122 -8.32 7.12 13.74
N LEU A 123 -7.23 6.93 12.98
CA LEU A 123 -6.12 6.07 13.35
C LEU A 123 -4.78 6.67 12.91
N PHE A 124 -3.88 6.80 13.86
CA PHE A 124 -2.47 7.08 13.65
C PHE A 124 -1.71 5.76 13.82
N GLY A 125 -1.35 5.13 12.72
CA GLY A 125 -0.62 3.87 12.68
C GLY A 125 0.89 4.12 12.78
N VAL A 126 1.54 3.61 13.80
CA VAL A 126 2.99 3.74 13.98
C VAL A 126 3.62 2.36 14.07
N LEU A 127 4.58 2.07 13.19
CA LEU A 127 5.37 0.84 13.22
C LEU A 127 6.84 1.20 13.44
N GLY A 128 7.44 0.68 14.49
CA GLY A 128 8.87 0.83 14.75
C GLY A 128 9.69 -0.25 14.03
N THR A 129 10.89 0.11 13.55
CA THR A 129 11.87 -0.88 13.08
C THR A 129 12.50 -1.65 14.25
N GLY A 130 11.90 -1.58 15.42
CA GLY A 130 12.33 -1.99 16.72
C GLY A 130 13.26 -3.19 16.75
N GLY A 131 14.50 -2.96 17.03
CA GLY A 131 15.34 -3.95 17.63
C GLY A 131 14.80 -4.26 19.02
N GLN A 132 14.86 -5.53 19.40
CA GLN A 132 14.62 -6.04 20.73
C GLN A 132 15.11 -5.11 21.84
N GLU A 133 14.30 -4.16 22.28
CA GLU A 133 14.45 -3.66 23.63
C GLU A 133 13.93 -4.80 24.52
N ARG A 134 14.87 -5.50 25.17
CA ARG A 134 14.58 -6.47 26.21
C ARG A 134 13.61 -5.81 27.18
N SER A 135 12.36 -6.26 27.17
CA SER A 135 11.55 -6.04 28.35
C SER A 135 12.21 -6.86 29.47
N ASP A 136 12.41 -6.25 30.63
CA ASP A 136 12.99 -6.87 31.84
C ASP A 136 12.21 -8.11 32.36
N ARG A 137 11.26 -8.61 31.61
CA ARG A 137 10.41 -9.75 31.95
C ARG A 137 10.63 -11.00 31.11
N GLY A 138 11.79 -11.17 30.49
CA GLY A 138 12.23 -12.50 30.05
C GLY A 138 11.43 -13.21 28.97
N MET A 139 10.47 -12.58 28.32
CA MET A 139 9.66 -13.18 27.25
C MET A 139 10.24 -12.81 25.89
N ARG A 140 10.75 -13.80 25.17
CA ARG A 140 11.19 -13.67 23.79
C ARG A 140 9.96 -13.40 22.91
N SER A 141 9.69 -12.16 22.52
CA SER A 141 8.72 -11.89 21.49
C SER A 141 9.39 -12.10 20.13
N SER A 142 8.81 -12.99 19.36
CA SER A 142 9.15 -13.19 17.96
C SER A 142 8.72 -11.93 17.20
N GLY A 143 9.70 -11.08 16.85
CA GLY A 143 9.47 -9.78 16.23
C GLY A 143 8.62 -9.84 14.98
N ARG A 144 7.36 -9.45 15.08
CA ARG A 144 6.50 -9.11 13.95
C ARG A 144 5.19 -8.37 14.28
N ALA A 145 4.66 -8.45 15.48
CA ALA A 145 3.40 -7.80 15.84
C ALA A 145 3.54 -6.76 16.97
N ASP A 146 4.64 -6.79 17.73
CA ASP A 146 4.75 -6.04 18.98
C ASP A 146 5.24 -4.59 18.80
N ASP A 147 5.62 -4.19 17.59
CA ASP A 147 6.11 -2.84 17.32
C ASP A 147 5.06 -1.90 16.70
N PHE A 148 3.87 -2.43 16.37
CA PHE A 148 2.78 -1.61 15.87
C PHE A 148 2.00 -0.96 17.02
N GLN A 149 1.92 0.35 17.00
CA GLN A 149 1.22 1.17 17.99
C GLN A 149 0.09 1.93 17.30
N PRO A 150 -1.16 1.50 17.45
CA PRO A 150 -2.32 2.24 16.98
C PRO A 150 -2.70 3.32 17.99
N LEU A 151 -2.84 4.57 17.55
CA LEU A 151 -3.41 5.65 18.32
C LEU A 151 -4.78 5.95 17.72
N TRP A 152 -5.83 5.51 18.39
CA TRP A 152 -7.20 5.65 17.92
C TRP A 152 -7.81 6.99 18.33
N ALA A 153 -8.64 7.54 17.46
CA ALA A 153 -9.44 8.73 17.70
C ALA A 153 -10.87 8.52 17.17
N HIS A 154 -11.87 8.83 17.97
CA HIS A 154 -13.29 8.70 17.60
C HIS A 154 -14.02 10.05 17.57
N ASP A 155 -13.32 11.12 17.88
CA ASP A 155 -13.76 12.50 17.81
C ASP A 155 -12.56 13.46 17.70
N ARG A 156 -12.83 14.74 17.46
CA ARG A 156 -11.80 15.78 17.32
C ARG A 156 -10.90 15.94 18.54
N THR A 157 -11.42 15.72 19.73
CA THR A 157 -10.63 15.81 20.96
C THR A 157 -9.62 14.67 21.02
N GLN A 158 -10.06 13.46 20.68
CA GLN A 158 -9.21 12.29 20.65
C GLN A 158 -8.21 12.34 19.48
N GLU A 159 -8.60 12.86 18.33
CA GLU A 159 -7.69 13.12 17.19
C GLU A 159 -6.54 14.04 17.61
N ARG A 160 -6.88 15.16 18.24
CA ARG A 160 -5.86 16.06 18.79
C ARG A 160 -4.98 15.37 19.84
N GLN A 161 -5.54 14.52 20.69
CA GLN A 161 -4.78 13.78 21.70
C GLN A 161 -3.86 12.74 21.04
N ALA A 162 -4.34 12.00 20.03
CA ALA A 162 -3.53 11.05 19.26
C ALA A 162 -2.32 11.73 18.61
N LEU A 163 -2.51 12.92 18.03
CA LEU A 163 -1.41 13.73 17.51
C LEU A 163 -0.39 14.10 18.59
N LEU A 164 -0.85 14.56 19.76
CA LEU A 164 0.04 14.92 20.86
C LEU A 164 0.82 13.72 21.38
N ASP A 165 0.19 12.56 21.47
CA ASP A 165 0.82 11.30 21.90
C ASP A 165 1.85 10.82 20.88
N PHE A 166 1.55 10.91 19.58
CA PHE A 166 2.49 10.66 18.50
C PHE A 166 3.72 11.57 18.60
N LEU A 167 3.52 12.87 18.73
CA LEU A 167 4.62 13.84 18.85
C LEU A 167 5.46 13.61 20.11
N ALA A 168 4.83 13.23 21.24
CA ALA A 168 5.55 12.89 22.47
C ALA A 168 6.40 11.61 22.29
N MET A 169 5.84 10.59 21.61
CA MET A 169 6.55 9.35 21.26
C MET A 169 7.76 9.65 20.39
N VAL A 170 7.58 10.40 19.29
CA VAL A 170 8.68 10.80 18.38
C VAL A 170 9.77 11.56 19.15
N ARG A 171 9.38 12.53 19.96
CA ARG A 171 10.32 13.33 20.77
C ARG A 171 11.14 12.45 21.73
N LYS A 172 10.49 11.48 22.40
CA LYS A 172 11.15 10.54 23.31
C LYS A 172 12.11 9.62 22.55
N ARG A 173 11.68 9.11 21.40
CA ARG A 173 12.47 8.20 20.55
C ARG A 173 13.68 8.91 19.97
N ARG A 174 13.53 10.14 19.46
CA ARG A 174 14.60 10.94 18.88
C ARG A 174 15.72 11.30 19.87
N LYS A 175 15.41 11.38 21.17
CA LYS A 175 16.47 11.55 22.21
C LYS A 175 17.40 10.35 22.30
N ARG A 176 16.92 9.13 21.98
CA ARG A 176 17.70 7.89 22.00
C ARG A 176 18.33 7.60 20.65
N HIS A 177 17.67 8.01 19.59
CA HIS A 177 18.03 7.79 18.20
C HIS A 177 18.02 9.11 17.43
N PRO A 178 19.05 9.95 17.56
CA PRO A 178 19.09 11.29 16.96
C PRO A 178 18.99 11.29 15.44
N HIS A 179 19.44 10.21 14.81
CA HIS A 179 19.45 10.03 13.34
C HIS A 179 18.25 9.28 12.79
N MET A 180 17.24 8.98 13.64
CA MET A 180 16.03 8.30 13.21
C MET A 180 15.27 9.07 12.14
N HIS A 181 14.60 8.31 11.27
CA HIS A 181 13.71 8.83 10.24
C HIS A 181 12.26 8.45 10.56
N ILE A 182 11.34 9.22 10.00
CA ILE A 182 9.92 8.87 9.97
C ILE A 182 9.57 8.74 8.49
N SER A 183 9.25 7.53 8.08
CA SER A 183 8.87 7.20 6.72
C SER A 183 7.36 7.11 6.59
N HIS A 184 6.81 7.67 5.53
CA HIS A 184 5.42 7.60 5.16
C HIS A 184 5.30 7.29 3.67
N TYR A 185 4.15 6.78 3.21
CA TYR A 185 4.03 6.29 1.83
C TYR A 185 3.79 7.40 0.80
N ALA A 186 2.93 8.36 1.08
CA ALA A 186 2.52 9.39 0.13
C ALA A 186 2.66 10.80 0.70
N ALA A 187 2.14 11.80 0.00
CA ALA A 187 2.19 13.18 0.45
C ALA A 187 1.07 13.54 1.46
N TYR A 188 0.11 12.63 1.66
CA TYR A 188 -1.07 12.88 2.50
C TYR A 188 -0.69 13.24 3.93
N GLU A 189 0.19 12.47 4.57
CA GLU A 189 0.63 12.67 5.95
C GLU A 189 1.27 14.04 6.17
N LYS A 190 1.96 14.58 5.14
CA LYS A 190 2.55 15.93 5.21
C LYS A 190 1.53 17.05 5.18
N THR A 191 0.35 16.80 4.61
CA THR A 191 -0.71 17.81 4.48
C THR A 191 -1.70 17.73 5.62
N ALA A 192 -1.81 16.57 6.26
CA ALA A 192 -2.68 16.35 7.42
C ALA A 192 -2.03 16.77 8.74
N LEU A 193 -0.70 16.78 8.84
CA LEU A 193 0.09 17.30 9.99
C LEU A 193 0.31 18.80 9.88
#